data_69114e00761f8caf25f5da0c0d1bd7e7
#
_entry.id   69114e00761f8caf25f5da0c0d1bd7e7
#
_cell.length_a   1.000
_cell.length_b   1.000
_cell.length_c   1.000
_cell.angle_alpha   90.00
_cell.angle_beta   90.00
_cell.angle_gamma   90.00
#
_symmetry.space_group_name_H-M   'P 1'
#
loop_
_entity.id
_entity.type
_entity.pdbx_description
1 polymer ?
#
loop_
_entity_poly.entity_id
_entity_poly.type
_entity_poly.pdbx_seq_one_letter_code
_entity_poly.pdbx_strand_id
1 'polypeptide(L)'
;MLGAFGDPGHAFPVIALGAELARRGHEVALQTWRRWEPDVLAAGMRFEAAPEYHVFPTLERPLKPYEAVVRATGHTRPLVAELRPHAVVADILTLAPALAAELEGVPVATVIPHLDPRTEPSWPPYSLGARLPRTGAGRRLWSTVARATDAGLQLGRRELNETRRRLGLGPLERVHGGISREL
;
A
#
# COMPACT_ATOMS: atom_id res chain seq x y z
N MET A 1 10.84 0.03 -10.22
CA MET A 1 9.53 0.69 -10.42
C MET A 1 8.95 1.08 -9.07
N LEU A 2 8.26 2.21 -9.00
CA LEU A 2 7.54 2.68 -7.82
C LEU A 2 6.04 2.70 -8.10
N GLY A 3 5.21 2.55 -7.06
CA GLY A 3 3.76 2.71 -7.14
C GLY A 3 3.26 3.58 -5.99
N ALA A 4 2.47 4.61 -6.29
CA ALA A 4 1.93 5.50 -5.28
C ALA A 4 0.42 5.74 -5.46
N PHE A 5 -0.31 5.76 -4.35
CA PHE A 5 -1.66 6.26 -4.34
C PHE A 5 -1.65 7.76 -4.63
N GLY A 6 -2.65 8.25 -5.37
CA GLY A 6 -2.64 9.62 -5.89
C GLY A 6 -3.00 10.71 -4.88
N ASP A 7 -3.25 10.37 -3.62
CA ASP A 7 -3.42 11.37 -2.56
C ASP A 7 -2.07 11.99 -2.18
N PRO A 8 -2.00 13.31 -1.88
CA PRO A 8 -0.73 14.00 -1.58
C PRO A 8 0.08 13.34 -0.46
N GLY A 9 -0.58 12.85 0.59
CA GLY A 9 0.07 12.19 1.72
C GLY A 9 0.81 10.91 1.34
N HIS A 10 0.43 10.28 0.24
CA HIS A 10 1.03 9.05 -0.29
C HIS A 10 1.93 9.31 -1.50
N ALA A 11 1.55 10.23 -2.38
CA ALA A 11 2.32 10.54 -3.58
C ALA A 11 3.64 11.25 -3.28
N PHE A 12 3.64 12.30 -2.45
CA PHE A 12 4.85 13.07 -2.14
C PHE A 12 6.00 12.24 -1.57
N PRO A 13 5.81 11.39 -0.56
CA PRO A 13 6.90 10.55 -0.05
C PRO A 13 7.50 9.64 -1.11
N VAL A 14 6.66 9.07 -2.00
CA VAL A 14 7.13 8.17 -3.06
C VAL A 14 7.81 8.94 -4.17
N ILE A 15 7.32 10.15 -4.55
CA ILE A 15 7.99 11.04 -5.50
C ILE A 15 9.36 11.44 -4.95
N ALA A 16 9.44 11.82 -3.68
CA ALA A 16 10.71 12.18 -3.04
C ALA A 16 11.72 11.01 -3.03
N LEU A 17 11.25 9.80 -2.71
CA LEU A 17 12.07 8.59 -2.79
C LEU A 17 12.57 8.36 -4.22
N GLY A 18 11.67 8.46 -5.20
CA GLY A 18 12.01 8.26 -6.60
C GLY A 18 13.00 9.29 -7.13
N ALA A 19 12.83 10.57 -6.76
CA ALA A 19 13.76 11.64 -7.10
C ALA A 19 15.18 11.37 -6.57
N GLU A 20 15.29 10.88 -5.32
CA GLU A 20 16.58 10.54 -4.74
C GLU A 20 17.20 9.32 -5.43
N LEU A 21 16.41 8.30 -5.77
CA LEU A 21 16.89 7.16 -6.55
C LEU A 21 17.37 7.59 -7.95
N ALA A 22 16.61 8.44 -8.65
CA ALA A 22 17.02 8.99 -9.95
C ALA A 22 18.32 9.81 -9.85
N ARG A 23 18.45 10.62 -8.80
CA ARG A 23 19.68 11.38 -8.51
C ARG A 23 20.90 10.48 -8.28
N ARG A 24 20.67 9.27 -7.78
CA ARG A 24 21.72 8.23 -7.60
C ARG A 24 22.01 7.43 -8.87
N GLY A 25 21.37 7.76 -9.99
CA GLY A 25 21.61 7.11 -11.27
C GLY A 25 20.76 5.87 -11.53
N HIS A 26 19.71 5.62 -10.74
CA HIS A 26 18.76 4.56 -11.04
C HIS A 26 17.74 5.01 -12.08
N GLU A 27 17.36 4.10 -12.97
CA GLU A 27 16.20 4.28 -13.83
C GLU A 27 14.94 4.01 -13.01
N VAL A 28 14.11 5.04 -12.85
CA VAL A 28 12.92 4.99 -12.01
C VAL A 28 11.68 5.26 -12.85
N ALA A 29 10.72 4.34 -12.81
CA ALA A 29 9.37 4.55 -13.32
C ALA A 29 8.42 4.62 -12.12
N LEU A 30 7.54 5.64 -12.07
CA LEU A 30 6.53 5.80 -11.04
C LEU A 30 5.14 5.70 -11.64
N GLN A 31 4.36 4.71 -11.17
CA GLN A 31 2.95 4.59 -11.48
C GLN A 31 2.10 5.30 -10.41
N THR A 32 1.38 6.33 -10.82
CA THR A 32 0.47 7.10 -9.94
C THR A 32 -0.61 7.82 -10.76
N TRP A 33 -1.44 8.64 -10.12
CA TRP A 33 -2.49 9.39 -10.79
C TRP A 33 -1.92 10.46 -11.73
N ARG A 34 -2.61 10.71 -12.86
CA ARG A 34 -2.18 11.67 -13.91
C ARG A 34 -1.85 13.07 -13.39
N ARG A 35 -2.50 13.51 -12.35
CA ARG A 35 -2.23 14.84 -11.79
C ARG A 35 -0.78 15.05 -11.34
N TRP A 36 -0.05 13.95 -11.06
CA TRP A 36 1.34 13.97 -10.62
C TRP A 36 2.36 13.82 -11.77
N GLU A 37 1.89 13.68 -13.00
CA GLU A 37 2.76 13.52 -14.16
C GLU A 37 3.84 14.62 -14.26
N PRO A 38 3.50 15.95 -14.12
CA PRO A 38 4.50 17.00 -14.17
C PRO A 38 5.57 16.87 -13.07
N ASP A 39 5.17 16.54 -11.85
CA ASP A 39 6.08 16.40 -10.71
C ASP A 39 7.01 15.20 -10.88
N VAL A 40 6.48 14.09 -11.38
CA VAL A 40 7.24 12.87 -11.65
C VAL A 40 8.29 13.09 -12.72
N LEU A 41 7.91 13.74 -13.82
CA LEU A 41 8.83 14.06 -14.92
C LEU A 41 9.89 15.07 -14.48
N ALA A 42 9.50 16.10 -13.72
CA ALA A 42 10.44 17.08 -13.16
C ALA A 42 11.45 16.46 -12.19
N ALA A 43 11.08 15.38 -11.54
CA ALA A 43 11.97 14.61 -10.67
C ALA A 43 12.90 13.64 -11.42
N GLY A 44 12.89 13.65 -12.76
CA GLY A 44 13.76 12.81 -13.60
C GLY A 44 13.30 11.34 -13.68
N MET A 45 12.05 11.06 -13.43
CA MET A 45 11.46 9.72 -13.51
C MET A 45 10.58 9.54 -14.75
N ARG A 46 10.39 8.30 -15.18
CA ARG A 46 9.36 7.92 -16.14
C ARG A 46 8.00 7.91 -15.43
N PHE A 47 7.02 8.57 -16.00
CA PHE A 47 5.64 8.54 -15.50
C PHE A 47 4.84 7.41 -16.16
N GLU A 48 4.09 6.68 -15.32
CA GLU A 48 3.12 5.69 -15.74
C GLU A 48 1.76 5.98 -15.09
N ALA A 49 0.72 6.07 -15.90
CA ALA A 49 -0.61 6.34 -15.38
C ALA A 49 -1.13 5.12 -14.60
N ALA A 50 -1.51 5.32 -13.34
CA ALA A 50 -2.24 4.31 -12.61
C ALA A 50 -3.64 4.14 -13.21
N PRO A 51 -4.16 2.91 -13.31
CA PRO A 51 -5.54 2.70 -13.67
C PRO A 51 -6.44 3.32 -12.59
N GLU A 52 -7.12 4.40 -12.96
CA GLU A 52 -8.06 5.10 -12.07
C GLU A 52 -9.38 4.33 -12.05
N TYR A 53 -9.52 3.44 -11.09
CA TYR A 53 -10.81 2.82 -10.82
C TYR A 53 -11.55 3.59 -9.74
N HIS A 54 -12.86 3.75 -9.92
CA HIS A 54 -13.70 4.18 -8.82
C HIS A 54 -13.68 3.11 -7.74
N VAL A 55 -12.86 3.33 -6.72
CA VAL A 55 -12.61 2.38 -5.63
C VAL A 55 -13.80 2.36 -4.66
N PHE A 56 -14.62 3.42 -4.67
CA PHE A 56 -15.74 3.55 -3.77
C PHE A 56 -17.02 2.97 -4.41
N PRO A 57 -17.73 2.10 -3.67
CA PRO A 57 -19.02 1.62 -4.13
C PRO A 57 -20.01 2.78 -4.28
N THR A 58 -20.72 2.82 -5.39
CA THR A 58 -21.93 3.65 -5.54
C THR A 58 -23.16 2.80 -5.30
N LEU A 59 -24.30 3.44 -5.01
CA LEU A 59 -25.59 2.73 -4.86
C LEU A 59 -25.96 1.91 -6.11
N GLU A 60 -25.49 2.33 -7.28
CA GLU A 60 -25.73 1.68 -8.56
C GLU A 60 -24.73 0.58 -8.90
N ARG A 61 -23.56 0.61 -8.28
CA ARG A 61 -22.48 -0.36 -8.45
C ARG A 61 -21.84 -0.70 -7.10
N PRO A 62 -22.40 -1.67 -6.39
CA PRO A 62 -21.73 -2.21 -5.21
C PRO A 62 -20.47 -2.94 -5.68
N LEU A 63 -19.31 -2.28 -5.57
CA LEU A 63 -18.03 -2.95 -5.78
C LEU A 63 -17.82 -3.92 -4.62
N LYS A 64 -17.62 -5.19 -4.98
CA LYS A 64 -17.09 -6.12 -3.98
C LYS A 64 -15.69 -5.64 -3.57
N PRO A 65 -15.36 -5.69 -2.28
CA PRO A 65 -14.02 -5.36 -1.82
C PRO A 65 -12.97 -6.04 -2.70
N TYR A 66 -11.94 -5.29 -3.09
CA TYR A 66 -10.79 -5.74 -3.89
C TYR A 66 -11.03 -6.15 -5.36
N GLU A 67 -12.23 -6.11 -5.88
CA GLU A 67 -12.44 -6.37 -7.32
C GLU A 67 -11.70 -5.37 -8.20
N ALA A 68 -11.66 -4.09 -7.77
CA ALA A 68 -10.86 -3.04 -8.39
C ALA A 68 -9.36 -3.36 -8.35
N VAL A 69 -8.86 -3.92 -7.26
CA VAL A 69 -7.45 -4.30 -7.11
C VAL A 69 -7.07 -5.43 -8.06
N VAL A 70 -7.93 -6.44 -8.23
CA VAL A 70 -7.69 -7.54 -9.19
C VAL A 70 -7.58 -6.98 -10.61
N ARG A 71 -8.49 -6.09 -11.01
CA ARG A 71 -8.46 -5.44 -12.33
C ARG A 71 -7.22 -4.57 -12.50
N ALA A 72 -6.93 -3.73 -11.50
CA ALA A 72 -5.74 -2.87 -11.52
C ALA A 72 -4.45 -3.67 -11.62
N THR A 73 -4.36 -4.81 -10.92
CA THR A 73 -3.23 -5.73 -11.02
C THR A 73 -3.10 -6.29 -12.43
N GLY A 74 -4.21 -6.71 -13.04
CA GLY A 74 -4.23 -7.21 -14.42
C GLY A 74 -3.75 -6.17 -15.44
N HIS A 75 -4.07 -4.88 -15.21
CA HIS A 75 -3.59 -3.78 -16.07
C HIS A 75 -2.14 -3.38 -15.80
N THR A 76 -1.67 -3.53 -14.56
CA THR A 76 -0.28 -3.17 -14.17
C THR A 76 0.72 -4.28 -14.51
N ARG A 77 0.28 -5.53 -14.54
CA ARG A 77 1.15 -6.68 -14.79
C ARG A 77 1.93 -6.60 -16.13
N PRO A 78 1.30 -6.26 -17.28
CA PRO A 78 2.04 -6.07 -18.53
C PRO A 78 3.13 -4.99 -18.45
N LEU A 79 2.88 -3.92 -17.73
CA LEU A 79 3.86 -2.86 -17.49
C LEU A 79 5.07 -3.38 -16.70
N VAL A 80 4.85 -4.16 -15.66
CA VAL A 80 5.94 -4.78 -14.88
C VAL A 80 6.75 -5.73 -15.75
N ALA A 81 6.08 -6.54 -16.58
CA ALA A 81 6.73 -7.46 -17.51
C ALA A 81 7.55 -6.73 -18.59
N GLU A 82 7.07 -5.58 -19.08
CA GLU A 82 7.78 -4.71 -20.05
C GLU A 82 9.02 -4.07 -19.41
N LEU A 83 8.82 -3.39 -18.26
CA LEU A 83 9.88 -2.66 -17.56
C LEU A 83 10.96 -3.57 -16.97
N ARG A 84 10.61 -4.80 -16.62
CA ARG A 84 11.49 -5.77 -15.96
C ARG A 84 12.29 -5.14 -14.80
N PRO A 85 11.63 -4.47 -13.84
CA PRO A 85 12.34 -3.76 -12.79
C PRO A 85 13.06 -4.76 -11.87
N HIS A 86 14.22 -4.36 -11.31
CA HIS A 86 14.93 -5.15 -10.30
C HIS A 86 14.14 -5.26 -8.99
N ALA A 87 13.31 -4.29 -8.70
CA ALA A 87 12.40 -4.29 -7.55
C ALA A 87 11.22 -3.36 -7.81
N VAL A 88 10.11 -3.65 -7.13
CA VAL A 88 8.94 -2.76 -7.06
C VAL A 88 8.78 -2.27 -5.62
N VAL A 89 8.65 -0.97 -5.45
CA VAL A 89 8.32 -0.35 -4.16
C VAL A 89 6.93 0.26 -4.29
N ALA A 90 5.99 -0.26 -3.54
CA ALA A 90 4.60 0.16 -3.59
C ALA A 90 4.17 0.82 -2.27
N ASP A 91 3.44 1.91 -2.38
CA ASP A 91 2.74 2.49 -1.25
C ASP A 91 1.66 1.52 -0.72
N ILE A 92 1.46 1.52 0.58
CA ILE A 92 0.56 0.59 1.28
C ILE A 92 -0.88 0.61 0.76
N LEU A 93 -1.36 1.73 0.21
CA LEU A 93 -2.68 1.84 -0.40
C LEU A 93 -2.71 1.41 -1.87
N THR A 94 -1.54 1.21 -2.50
CA THR A 94 -1.42 0.89 -3.92
C THR A 94 -0.98 -0.56 -4.10
N LEU A 95 -1.90 -1.49 -3.93
CA LEU A 95 -1.60 -2.92 -3.96
C LEU A 95 -1.29 -3.47 -5.36
N ALA A 96 -1.82 -2.86 -6.41
CA ALA A 96 -1.71 -3.40 -7.77
C ALA A 96 -0.27 -3.56 -8.27
N PRO A 97 0.66 -2.59 -8.12
CA PRO A 97 2.05 -2.77 -8.49
C PRO A 97 2.74 -3.88 -7.70
N ALA A 98 2.46 -3.99 -6.40
CA ALA A 98 3.03 -5.03 -5.55
C ALA A 98 2.59 -6.43 -5.98
N LEU A 99 1.28 -6.61 -6.20
CA LEU A 99 0.72 -7.89 -6.65
C LEU A 99 1.16 -8.25 -8.06
N ALA A 100 1.27 -7.27 -8.96
CA ALA A 100 1.79 -7.48 -10.31
C ALA A 100 3.25 -7.92 -10.28
N ALA A 101 4.07 -7.29 -9.44
CA ALA A 101 5.47 -7.66 -9.25
C ALA A 101 5.61 -9.08 -8.70
N GLU A 102 4.80 -9.45 -7.72
CA GLU A 102 4.81 -10.81 -7.17
C GLU A 102 4.44 -11.87 -8.22
N LEU A 103 3.47 -11.56 -9.10
CA LEU A 103 3.10 -12.43 -10.22
C LEU A 103 4.23 -12.60 -11.25
N GLU A 104 5.10 -11.61 -11.40
CA GLU A 104 6.27 -11.62 -12.28
C GLU A 104 7.56 -12.08 -11.57
N GLY A 105 7.48 -12.48 -10.28
CA GLY A 105 8.65 -12.91 -9.52
C GLY A 105 9.64 -11.79 -9.18
N VAL A 106 9.19 -10.53 -9.22
CA VAL A 106 10.00 -9.34 -8.91
C VAL A 106 9.94 -9.05 -7.41
N PRO A 107 11.08 -8.77 -6.74
CA PRO A 107 11.10 -8.38 -5.33
C PRO A 107 10.23 -7.15 -5.03
N VAL A 108 9.51 -7.19 -3.91
CA VAL A 108 8.60 -6.12 -3.49
C VAL A 108 8.98 -5.56 -2.14
N ALA A 109 8.95 -4.23 -2.03
CA ALA A 109 8.98 -3.51 -0.76
C ALA A 109 7.74 -2.61 -0.63
N THR A 110 7.31 -2.35 0.60
CA THR A 110 6.16 -1.49 0.88
C THR A 110 6.60 -0.21 1.56
N VAL A 111 6.17 0.93 1.03
CA VAL A 111 6.30 2.23 1.71
C VAL A 111 5.04 2.47 2.54
N ILE A 112 5.26 2.79 3.80
CA ILE A 112 4.20 3.23 4.72
C ILE A 112 4.49 4.69 5.08
N PRO A 113 3.80 5.65 4.46
CA PRO A 113 4.09 7.08 4.65
C PRO A 113 3.49 7.67 5.93
N HIS A 114 3.06 6.84 6.84
CA HIS A 114 2.48 7.22 8.12
C HIS A 114 2.99 6.32 9.26
N LEU A 115 2.59 6.63 10.49
CA LEU A 115 2.93 5.80 11.64
C LEU A 115 2.33 4.40 11.49
N ASP A 116 3.08 3.38 11.88
CA ASP A 116 2.58 2.01 11.91
C ASP A 116 1.33 1.93 12.83
N PRO A 117 0.19 1.50 12.31
CA PRO A 117 -1.02 1.35 13.12
C PRO A 117 -0.88 0.28 14.22
N ARG A 118 0.13 -0.59 14.14
CA ARG A 118 0.45 -1.60 15.16
C ARG A 118 1.23 -0.97 16.31
N THR A 119 0.61 -0.04 16.99
CA THR A 119 1.18 0.59 18.17
C THR A 119 1.24 -0.39 19.35
N GLU A 120 1.98 0.01 20.40
CA GLU A 120 1.94 -0.67 21.70
C GLU A 120 0.48 -0.96 22.11
N PRO A 121 0.11 -2.22 22.45
CA PRO A 121 -1.28 -2.59 22.73
C PRO A 121 -1.96 -1.77 23.83
N SER A 122 -1.15 -1.15 24.69
CA SER A 122 -1.65 -0.28 25.77
C SER A 122 -1.80 1.18 25.35
N TRP A 123 -1.56 1.51 24.09
CA TRP A 123 -1.67 2.87 23.56
C TRP A 123 -2.90 3.03 22.67
N PRO A 124 -3.46 4.25 22.59
CA PRO A 124 -4.53 4.52 21.64
C PRO A 124 -4.01 4.40 20.19
N PRO A 125 -4.85 3.94 19.25
CA PRO A 125 -4.55 4.08 17.84
C PRO A 125 -4.26 5.53 17.48
N TYR A 126 -3.18 5.77 16.72
CA TYR A 126 -2.74 7.13 16.39
C TYR A 126 -3.84 7.97 15.70
N SER A 127 -4.68 7.31 14.90
CA SER A 127 -5.78 7.95 14.15
C SER A 127 -6.88 8.54 15.02
N LEU A 128 -6.98 8.15 16.29
CA LEU A 128 -7.99 8.67 17.21
C LEU A 128 -7.62 10.01 17.85
N GLY A 129 -6.37 10.47 17.72
CA GLY A 129 -5.91 11.70 18.36
C GLY A 129 -6.01 11.69 19.89
N ALA A 130 -6.14 10.51 20.49
CA ALA A 130 -6.31 10.37 21.92
C ALA A 130 -4.98 10.54 22.68
N ARG A 131 -5.08 11.06 23.91
CA ARG A 131 -3.89 11.20 24.76
C ARG A 131 -3.37 9.86 25.24
N LEU A 132 -2.03 9.75 25.37
CA LEU A 132 -1.41 8.57 25.96
C LEU A 132 -1.89 8.33 27.40
N PRO A 133 -2.16 7.08 27.77
CA PRO A 133 -2.64 6.74 29.10
C PRO A 133 -1.56 6.98 30.16
N ARG A 134 -1.94 7.71 31.22
CA ARG A 134 -1.07 7.98 32.36
C ARG A 134 -1.26 7.01 33.51
N THR A 135 -2.30 6.19 33.48
CA THR A 135 -2.67 5.27 34.58
C THR A 135 -2.70 3.82 34.09
N GLY A 136 -2.57 2.86 35.03
CA GLY A 136 -2.72 1.45 34.73
C GLY A 136 -4.12 1.09 34.19
N ALA A 137 -5.17 1.74 34.69
CA ALA A 137 -6.53 1.56 34.20
C ALA A 137 -6.68 2.04 32.75
N GLY A 138 -6.11 3.20 32.41
CA GLY A 138 -6.09 3.70 31.05
C GLY A 138 -5.35 2.77 30.09
N ARG A 139 -4.22 2.20 30.50
CA ARG A 139 -3.50 1.20 29.70
C ARG A 139 -4.31 -0.06 29.47
N ARG A 140 -5.02 -0.58 30.50
CA ARG A 140 -5.91 -1.71 30.35
C ARG A 140 -7.06 -1.46 29.39
N LEU A 141 -7.65 -0.26 29.44
CA LEU A 141 -8.69 0.15 28.51
C LEU A 141 -8.18 0.06 27.05
N TRP A 142 -7.05 0.68 26.77
CA TRP A 142 -6.47 0.65 25.41
C TRP A 142 -6.07 -0.75 24.98
N SER A 143 -5.59 -1.60 25.87
CA SER A 143 -5.32 -3.02 25.55
C SER A 143 -6.59 -3.78 25.15
N THR A 144 -7.75 -3.38 25.64
CA THR A 144 -9.03 -3.94 25.21
C THR A 144 -9.42 -3.43 23.82
N VAL A 145 -9.22 -2.13 23.56
CA VAL A 145 -9.46 -1.53 22.23
C VAL A 145 -8.54 -2.13 21.17
N ALA A 146 -7.28 -2.44 21.51
CA ALA A 146 -6.34 -3.07 20.60
C ALA A 146 -6.85 -4.40 20.04
N ARG A 147 -7.59 -5.18 20.84
CA ARG A 147 -8.22 -6.44 20.37
C ARG A 147 -9.25 -6.20 19.25
N ALA A 148 -10.02 -5.11 19.35
CA ALA A 148 -10.96 -4.74 18.30
C ALA A 148 -10.24 -4.30 17.01
N THR A 149 -9.13 -3.58 17.15
CA THR A 149 -8.26 -3.21 16.02
C THR A 149 -7.67 -4.45 15.36
N ASP A 150 -7.18 -5.42 16.14
CA ASP A 150 -6.68 -6.69 15.61
C ASP A 150 -7.76 -7.47 14.87
N ALA A 151 -9.00 -7.47 15.36
CA ALA A 151 -10.12 -8.10 14.64
C ALA A 151 -10.38 -7.44 13.28
N GLY A 152 -10.30 -6.10 13.20
CA GLY A 152 -10.39 -5.36 11.94
C GLY A 152 -9.25 -5.70 10.97
N LEU A 153 -8.01 -5.81 11.48
CA LEU A 153 -6.86 -6.24 10.68
C LEU A 153 -7.03 -7.67 10.15
N GLN A 154 -7.60 -8.58 10.94
CA GLN A 154 -7.91 -9.94 10.49
C GLN A 154 -8.96 -9.96 9.36
N LEU A 155 -9.95 -9.08 9.41
CA LEU A 155 -10.92 -8.94 8.32
C LEU A 155 -10.21 -8.47 7.05
N GLY A 156 -9.41 -7.41 7.12
CA GLY A 156 -8.62 -6.91 5.99
C GLY A 156 -7.70 -7.99 5.39
N ARG A 157 -7.09 -8.82 6.25
CA ARG A 157 -6.28 -9.96 5.80
C ARG A 157 -7.10 -10.98 5.00
N ARG A 158 -8.30 -11.32 5.45
CA ARG A 158 -9.17 -12.27 4.74
C ARG A 158 -9.52 -11.76 3.35
N GLU A 159 -9.86 -10.49 3.25
CA GLU A 159 -10.21 -9.85 2.00
C GLU A 159 -9.01 -9.75 1.04
N LEU A 160 -7.83 -9.40 1.55
CA LEU A 160 -6.59 -9.40 0.78
C LEU A 160 -6.26 -10.82 0.27
N ASN A 161 -6.41 -11.83 1.11
CA ASN A 161 -6.17 -13.21 0.72
C ASN A 161 -7.19 -13.71 -0.32
N GLU A 162 -8.42 -13.23 -0.29
CA GLU A 162 -9.39 -13.50 -1.37
C GLU A 162 -8.96 -12.86 -2.70
N THR A 163 -8.43 -11.64 -2.67
CA THR A 163 -7.84 -11.00 -3.85
C THR A 163 -6.67 -11.81 -4.39
N ARG A 164 -5.75 -12.21 -3.51
CA ARG A 164 -4.58 -13.03 -3.87
C ARG A 164 -4.98 -14.36 -4.49
N ARG A 165 -5.98 -15.03 -3.89
CA ARG A 165 -6.52 -16.29 -4.42
C ARG A 165 -7.04 -16.13 -5.86
N ARG A 166 -7.73 -15.02 -6.15
CA ARG A 166 -8.23 -14.72 -7.52
C ARG A 166 -7.12 -14.46 -8.51
N LEU A 167 -5.97 -14.00 -8.04
CA LEU A 167 -4.77 -13.80 -8.84
C LEU A 167 -3.86 -15.04 -8.93
N GLY A 168 -4.21 -16.13 -8.25
CA GLY A 168 -3.38 -17.34 -8.21
C GLY A 168 -2.19 -17.24 -7.24
N LEU A 169 -2.17 -16.26 -6.36
CA LEU A 169 -1.14 -16.06 -5.35
C LEU A 169 -1.48 -16.79 -4.04
N GLY A 170 -0.45 -17.25 -3.33
CA GLY A 170 -0.59 -17.86 -2.01
C GLY A 170 -1.10 -16.86 -0.95
N PRO A 171 -1.70 -17.34 0.15
CA PRO A 171 -2.19 -16.48 1.21
C PRO A 171 -1.05 -15.83 2.00
N LEU A 172 -1.30 -14.66 2.56
CA LEU A 172 -0.43 -13.99 3.52
C LEU A 172 -0.88 -14.29 4.95
N GLU A 173 0.07 -14.49 5.82
CA GLU A 173 -0.20 -14.67 7.26
C GLU A 173 -0.51 -13.35 7.96
N ARG A 174 0.00 -12.24 7.43
CA ARG A 174 -0.12 -10.89 8.00
C ARG A 174 -0.65 -9.89 6.97
N VAL A 175 -1.38 -8.89 7.43
CA VAL A 175 -1.72 -7.70 6.64
C VAL A 175 -0.43 -6.90 6.43
N HIS A 176 -0.35 -6.06 5.43
CA HIS A 176 0.82 -5.25 5.09
C HIS A 176 2.05 -6.02 4.59
N GLY A 177 1.81 -7.05 3.76
CA GLY A 177 2.89 -7.67 2.98
C GLY A 177 3.95 -8.39 3.80
N GLY A 178 3.61 -8.82 5.02
CA GLY A 178 4.55 -9.57 5.84
C GLY A 178 5.66 -8.72 6.46
N ILE A 179 5.42 -7.40 6.67
CA ILE A 179 6.34 -6.61 7.51
C ILE A 179 6.51 -7.36 8.83
N SER A 180 7.64 -8.01 8.96
CA SER A 180 7.96 -8.77 10.16
C SER A 180 8.30 -7.78 11.28
N ARG A 181 8.06 -8.18 12.52
CA ARG A 181 8.57 -7.44 13.69
C ARG A 181 10.10 -7.54 13.82
N GLU A 182 10.74 -8.22 12.88
CA GLU A 182 12.16 -8.61 12.92
C GLU A 182 13.03 -7.75 12.00
N LEU A 183 12.58 -6.52 11.69
CA LEU A 183 13.41 -5.49 11.07
C LEU A 183 13.74 -4.44 12.10
#